data_039f4642680d18a3f4479aba90d4ee80
#
_entry.id   039f4642680d18a3f4479aba90d4ee80
#
_cell.length_a   1.000
_cell.length_b   1.000
_cell.length_c   1.000
_cell.angle_alpha   90.00
_cell.angle_beta   90.00
_cell.angle_gamma   90.00
#
_symmetry.space_group_name_H-M   'P 1'
#
loop_
_entity.id
_entity.type
_entity.pdbx_description
1 polymer ?
#
loop_
_entity_poly.entity_id
_entity_poly.type
_entity_poly.pdbx_seq_one_letter_code
_entity_poly.pdbx_strand_id
1 'polypeptide(L)'
;MKHVHWIGTGLSSIPGIRRLAKNLDNFTVWNRTLDKAIKSIDHVDKNNVNAKQFDVDLLFNETNPGDIVISQLPANKHLEIAKLCLKHKCHFASTSYLNPEINMLNSDVKKENLVFINEVGLDPGIDHFFSHLLVSDLKKISTEKTEVVYESYCGGFPAIPNDFKYKFSWSPAGV
;
A
#
# COMPACT_ATOMS: atom_id res chain seq x y z
N MET A 1 -1.02 -10.49 20.20
CA MET A 1 -1.54 -9.38 19.38
C MET A 1 -0.79 -9.44 18.05
N LYS A 2 -1.43 -9.23 16.91
CA LYS A 2 -0.77 -9.32 15.60
C LYS A 2 0.18 -8.16 15.40
N HIS A 3 1.30 -8.41 14.73
CA HIS A 3 2.30 -7.40 14.40
C HIS A 3 2.09 -6.85 12.98
N VAL A 4 2.35 -5.58 12.79
CA VAL A 4 2.31 -4.94 11.47
C VAL A 4 3.73 -4.57 11.06
N HIS A 5 4.16 -5.11 9.92
CA HIS A 5 5.44 -4.83 9.29
C HIS A 5 5.21 -3.92 8.07
N TRP A 6 5.75 -2.73 8.10
CA TRP A 6 5.66 -1.75 7.02
C TRP A 6 6.99 -1.64 6.28
N ILE A 7 7.00 -1.90 4.98
CA ILE A 7 8.21 -1.88 4.16
C ILE A 7 8.21 -0.65 3.27
N GLY A 8 9.21 0.22 3.41
CA GLY A 8 9.42 1.41 2.59
C GLY A 8 8.98 2.71 3.27
N THR A 9 9.81 3.75 3.13
CA THR A 9 9.61 5.09 3.70
C THR A 9 9.72 6.17 2.63
N GLY A 10 8.99 5.98 1.52
CA GLY A 10 8.80 7.00 0.49
C GLY A 10 8.06 8.22 1.04
N LEU A 11 8.14 9.37 0.36
CA LEU A 11 7.51 10.61 0.83
C LEU A 11 6.01 10.46 1.10
N SER A 12 5.29 9.77 0.23
CA SER A 12 3.86 9.50 0.38
C SER A 12 3.52 8.50 1.50
N SER A 13 4.49 7.70 1.95
CA SER A 13 4.29 6.71 3.03
C SER A 13 4.31 7.32 4.43
N ILE A 14 5.01 8.43 4.62
CA ILE A 14 5.28 9.01 5.96
C ILE A 14 4.00 9.30 6.75
N PRO A 15 2.95 9.93 6.21
CA PRO A 15 1.71 10.15 6.95
C PRO A 15 1.04 8.85 7.42
N GLY A 16 1.05 7.82 6.57
CA GLY A 16 0.51 6.48 6.91
C GLY A 16 1.30 5.81 8.03
N ILE A 17 2.65 5.80 7.92
CA ILE A 17 3.54 5.27 8.96
C ILE A 17 3.26 5.96 10.29
N ARG A 18 3.23 7.30 10.33
CA ARG A 18 3.00 8.07 11.55
C ARG A 18 1.65 7.78 12.18
N ARG A 19 0.61 7.66 11.37
CA ARG A 19 -0.74 7.31 11.84
C ARG A 19 -0.78 5.91 12.45
N LEU A 20 -0.19 4.91 11.78
CA LEU A 20 -0.19 3.53 12.26
C LEU A 20 0.69 3.38 13.51
N ALA A 21 1.89 3.94 13.52
CA ALA A 21 2.78 3.90 14.66
C ALA A 21 2.14 4.51 15.93
N LYS A 22 1.36 5.56 15.76
CA LYS A 22 0.63 6.19 16.90
C LYS A 22 -0.52 5.30 17.42
N ASN A 23 -1.19 4.55 16.54
CA ASN A 23 -2.42 3.82 16.88
C ASN A 23 -2.19 2.32 17.15
N LEU A 24 -1.08 1.75 16.71
CA LEU A 24 -0.76 0.35 16.90
C LEU A 24 0.22 0.15 18.07
N ASP A 25 0.09 -1.00 18.72
CA ASP A 25 0.99 -1.38 19.81
C ASP A 25 2.17 -2.24 19.33
N ASN A 26 2.02 -2.93 18.18
CA ASN A 26 3.09 -3.72 17.58
C ASN A 26 3.27 -3.31 16.12
N PHE A 27 4.31 -2.54 15.86
CA PHE A 27 4.56 -1.97 14.54
C PHE A 27 6.06 -1.86 14.26
N THR A 28 6.51 -2.37 13.11
CA THR A 28 7.91 -2.22 12.69
C THR A 28 7.99 -1.63 11.28
N VAL A 29 8.77 -0.58 11.14
CA VAL A 29 9.08 0.03 9.85
C VAL A 29 10.40 -0.51 9.33
N TRP A 30 10.38 -1.03 8.12
CA TRP A 30 11.52 -1.58 7.41
C TRP A 30 11.91 -0.68 6.24
N ASN A 31 13.16 -0.29 6.16
CA ASN A 31 13.64 0.48 5.02
C ASN A 31 15.10 0.17 4.69
N ARG A 32 15.46 0.20 3.42
CA ARG A 32 16.85 -0.02 2.96
C ARG A 32 17.86 0.87 3.71
N THR A 33 17.49 2.11 3.99
CA THR A 33 18.27 3.05 4.79
C THR A 33 17.66 3.13 6.18
N LEU A 34 18.36 2.60 7.20
CA LEU A 34 17.87 2.54 8.57
C LEU A 34 17.48 3.91 9.12
N ASP A 35 18.28 4.95 8.88
CA ASP A 35 18.00 6.32 9.35
C ASP A 35 16.65 6.86 8.86
N LYS A 36 16.23 6.48 7.63
CA LYS A 36 14.91 6.88 7.12
C LYS A 36 13.77 6.16 7.85
N ALA A 37 13.97 4.90 8.24
CA ALA A 37 12.99 4.18 9.04
C ALA A 37 12.89 4.82 10.45
N ILE A 38 14.02 5.09 11.10
CA ILE A 38 14.06 5.74 12.42
C ILE A 38 13.33 7.08 12.36
N LYS A 39 13.69 7.97 11.43
CA LYS A 39 13.06 9.30 11.29
C LYS A 39 11.56 9.25 11.00
N SER A 40 11.06 8.16 10.44
CA SER A 40 9.63 8.04 10.14
C SER A 40 8.77 7.83 11.38
N ILE A 41 9.36 7.35 12.48
CA ILE A 41 8.69 7.04 13.77
C ILE A 41 9.28 7.78 14.96
N ASP A 42 10.19 8.74 14.76
CA ASP A 42 10.90 9.49 15.82
C ASP A 42 9.98 10.26 16.78
N HIS A 43 8.75 10.50 16.38
CA HIS A 43 7.71 11.19 17.16
C HIS A 43 6.86 10.24 18.02
N VAL A 44 7.15 8.93 18.00
CA VAL A 44 6.39 7.91 18.73
C VAL A 44 7.26 7.31 19.82
N ASP A 45 6.85 7.48 21.06
CA ASP A 45 7.48 6.87 22.24
C ASP A 45 6.66 5.64 22.66
N LYS A 46 6.92 4.50 22.04
CA LYS A 46 6.30 3.21 22.35
C LYS A 46 7.33 2.09 22.22
N ASN A 47 7.42 1.23 23.21
CA ASN A 47 8.42 0.14 23.27
C ASN A 47 8.33 -0.87 22.14
N ASN A 48 7.14 -1.07 21.55
CA ASN A 48 6.91 -2.06 20.49
C ASN A 48 6.75 -1.44 19.10
N VAL A 49 7.14 -0.15 18.95
CA VAL A 49 7.24 0.52 17.65
C VAL A 49 8.71 0.62 17.30
N ASN A 50 9.12 -0.07 16.24
CA ASN A 50 10.52 -0.27 15.89
C ASN A 50 10.85 0.18 14.47
N ALA A 51 12.10 0.51 14.24
CA ALA A 51 12.68 0.77 12.93
C ALA A 51 13.81 -0.21 12.67
N LYS A 52 13.83 -0.83 11.51
CA LYS A 52 14.85 -1.81 11.12
C LYS A 52 15.33 -1.59 9.69
N GLN A 53 16.58 -1.97 9.45
CA GLN A 53 17.09 -2.04 8.09
C GLN A 53 16.41 -3.19 7.35
N PHE A 54 15.90 -2.90 6.16
CA PHE A 54 15.18 -3.91 5.37
C PHE A 54 16.16 -4.94 4.80
N ASP A 55 15.92 -6.15 5.18
CA ASP A 55 16.43 -7.38 4.60
C ASP A 55 15.25 -8.36 4.58
N VAL A 56 15.06 -9.06 3.46
CA VAL A 56 13.88 -9.90 3.25
C VAL A 56 13.89 -11.13 4.17
N ASP A 57 15.04 -11.75 4.35
CA ASP A 57 15.16 -12.94 5.20
C ASP A 57 14.99 -12.57 6.66
N LEU A 58 15.60 -11.46 7.09
CA LEU A 58 15.44 -10.94 8.44
C LEU A 58 13.99 -10.59 8.75
N LEU A 59 13.29 -9.91 7.82
CA LEU A 59 11.88 -9.60 7.98
C LEU A 59 11.06 -10.87 8.23
N PHE A 60 11.18 -11.87 7.34
CA PHE A 60 10.35 -13.05 7.44
C PHE A 60 10.74 -14.01 8.57
N ASN A 61 11.97 -13.96 9.05
CA ASN A 61 12.37 -14.64 10.29
C ASN A 61 11.74 -14.03 11.55
N GLU A 62 11.31 -12.77 11.49
CA GLU A 62 10.64 -12.09 12.60
C GLU A 62 9.11 -12.13 12.49
N THR A 63 8.54 -12.59 11.38
CA THR A 63 7.09 -12.70 11.22
C THR A 63 6.52 -13.92 11.89
N ASN A 64 5.30 -13.80 12.39
CA ASN A 64 4.49 -14.90 12.91
C ASN A 64 3.22 -15.09 12.06
N PRO A 65 2.65 -16.30 12.01
CA PRO A 65 1.40 -16.53 11.28
C PRO A 65 0.29 -15.55 11.69
N GLY A 66 -0.28 -14.88 10.69
CA GLY A 66 -1.33 -13.88 10.84
C GLY A 66 -0.83 -12.46 11.11
N ASP A 67 0.48 -12.21 11.09
CA ASP A 67 1.00 -10.84 11.02
C ASP A 67 0.65 -10.18 9.69
N ILE A 68 0.75 -8.86 9.62
CA ILE A 68 0.38 -8.08 8.44
C ILE A 68 1.64 -7.44 7.86
N VAL A 69 1.90 -7.69 6.59
CA VAL A 69 3.01 -7.06 5.85
C VAL A 69 2.44 -6.06 4.85
N ILE A 70 2.77 -4.78 5.04
CA ILE A 70 2.39 -3.69 4.13
C ILE A 70 3.60 -3.33 3.29
N SER A 71 3.53 -3.56 2.00
CA SER A 71 4.62 -3.29 1.06
C SER A 71 4.41 -1.97 0.30
N GLN A 72 5.32 -1.02 0.53
CA GLN A 72 5.46 0.22 -0.24
C GLN A 72 6.73 0.20 -1.09
N LEU A 73 7.15 -0.99 -1.50
CA LEU A 73 8.24 -1.20 -2.44
C LEU A 73 7.80 -0.86 -3.88
N PRO A 74 8.72 -0.74 -4.83
CA PRO A 74 8.38 -0.69 -6.26
C PRO A 74 7.54 -1.90 -6.69
N ALA A 75 6.60 -1.70 -7.64
CA ALA A 75 5.60 -2.69 -8.05
C ALA A 75 6.19 -4.06 -8.42
N ASN A 76 7.37 -4.09 -9.07
CA ASN A 76 8.07 -5.32 -9.44
C ASN A 76 8.59 -6.16 -8.26
N LYS A 77 8.51 -5.65 -7.02
CA LYS A 77 8.91 -6.37 -5.80
C LYS A 77 7.74 -6.97 -5.04
N HIS A 78 6.51 -6.57 -5.33
CA HIS A 78 5.35 -7.02 -4.57
C HIS A 78 5.08 -8.52 -4.69
N LEU A 79 5.30 -9.13 -5.87
CA LEU A 79 5.08 -10.55 -6.07
C LEU A 79 5.97 -11.42 -5.16
N GLU A 80 7.24 -11.05 -5.02
CA GLU A 80 8.19 -11.73 -4.13
C GLU A 80 7.70 -11.67 -2.68
N ILE A 81 7.33 -10.48 -2.21
CA ILE A 81 6.82 -10.29 -0.84
C ILE A 81 5.49 -11.03 -0.64
N ALA A 82 4.57 -10.99 -1.61
CA ALA A 82 3.29 -11.70 -1.53
C ALA A 82 3.47 -13.22 -1.41
N LYS A 83 4.37 -13.81 -2.21
CA LYS A 83 4.71 -15.25 -2.11
C LYS A 83 5.29 -15.60 -0.74
N LEU A 84 6.15 -14.76 -0.20
CA LEU A 84 6.72 -14.96 1.13
C LEU A 84 5.67 -14.79 2.23
N CYS A 85 4.76 -13.83 2.10
CA CYS A 85 3.62 -13.70 3.01
C CYS A 85 2.76 -14.97 3.03
N LEU A 86 2.44 -15.53 1.87
CA LEU A 86 1.70 -16.79 1.78
C LEU A 86 2.46 -17.94 2.49
N LYS A 87 3.76 -18.09 2.20
CA LYS A 87 4.62 -19.12 2.80
C LYS A 87 4.67 -19.02 4.32
N HIS A 88 4.79 -17.81 4.85
CA HIS A 88 4.87 -17.52 6.29
C HIS A 88 3.51 -17.31 6.97
N LYS A 89 2.41 -17.52 6.22
CA LYS A 89 1.02 -17.34 6.71
C LYS A 89 0.74 -15.95 7.24
N CYS A 90 1.28 -14.92 6.57
CA CYS A 90 1.04 -13.51 6.86
C CYS A 90 0.00 -12.92 5.90
N HIS A 91 -0.73 -11.92 6.36
CA HIS A 91 -1.54 -11.07 5.50
C HIS A 91 -0.65 -10.11 4.70
N PHE A 92 -1.12 -9.69 3.53
CA PHE A 92 -0.38 -8.78 2.65
C PHE A 92 -1.23 -7.60 2.23
N ALA A 93 -0.61 -6.41 2.15
CA ALA A 93 -1.22 -5.22 1.56
C ALA A 93 -0.22 -4.42 0.73
N SER A 94 -0.69 -3.84 -0.39
CA SER A 94 0.09 -2.90 -1.20
C SER A 94 -0.78 -1.80 -1.80
N THR A 95 -0.15 -0.68 -2.16
CA THR A 95 -0.81 0.43 -2.85
C THR A 95 -0.78 0.31 -4.38
N SER A 96 -0.08 -0.69 -4.92
CA SER A 96 0.05 -0.89 -6.36
C SER A 96 -1.14 -1.65 -6.94
N TYR A 97 -1.35 -1.48 -8.25
CA TYR A 97 -2.33 -2.26 -9.01
C TYR A 97 -2.14 -3.75 -8.82
N LEU A 98 -3.25 -4.48 -8.81
CA LEU A 98 -3.25 -5.93 -8.74
C LEU A 98 -2.59 -6.52 -9.99
N ASN A 99 -1.46 -7.14 -9.78
CA ASN A 99 -0.74 -7.82 -10.83
C ASN A 99 -1.35 -9.22 -11.04
N PRO A 100 -1.45 -9.72 -12.31
CA PRO A 100 -2.02 -11.03 -12.61
C PRO A 100 -1.36 -12.19 -11.84
N GLU A 101 -0.05 -12.14 -11.62
CA GLU A 101 0.68 -13.18 -10.90
C GLU A 101 0.35 -13.21 -9.40
N ILE A 102 0.09 -12.04 -8.78
CA ILE A 102 -0.42 -11.98 -7.40
C ILE A 102 -1.85 -12.51 -7.36
N ASN A 103 -2.68 -12.20 -8.35
CA ASN A 103 -4.05 -12.71 -8.43
C ASN A 103 -4.11 -14.24 -8.53
N MET A 104 -3.13 -14.89 -9.17
CA MET A 104 -3.04 -16.35 -9.22
C MET A 104 -2.84 -17.00 -7.82
N LEU A 105 -2.35 -16.27 -6.83
CA LEU A 105 -2.21 -16.77 -5.47
C LEU A 105 -3.55 -16.82 -4.70
N ASN A 106 -4.63 -16.25 -5.25
CA ASN A 106 -5.90 -16.03 -4.54
C ASN A 106 -6.51 -17.34 -3.98
N SER A 107 -6.42 -18.44 -4.71
CA SER A 107 -6.93 -19.73 -4.24
C SER A 107 -6.21 -20.24 -2.99
N ASP A 108 -4.88 -20.11 -2.96
CA ASP A 108 -4.06 -20.57 -1.85
C ASP A 108 -4.14 -19.62 -0.65
N VAL A 109 -4.22 -18.32 -0.92
CA VAL A 109 -4.49 -17.29 0.11
C VAL A 109 -5.80 -17.59 0.85
N LYS A 110 -6.88 -17.93 0.11
CA LYS A 110 -8.17 -18.30 0.69
C LYS A 110 -8.13 -19.60 1.50
N LYS A 111 -7.41 -20.62 1.00
CA LYS A 111 -7.23 -21.90 1.74
C LYS A 111 -6.54 -21.70 3.08
N GLU A 112 -5.59 -20.79 3.15
CA GLU A 112 -4.85 -20.46 4.38
C GLU A 112 -5.59 -19.44 5.27
N ASN A 113 -6.81 -19.00 4.90
CA ASN A 113 -7.58 -17.96 5.59
C ASN A 113 -6.80 -16.63 5.72
N LEU A 114 -6.01 -16.29 4.72
CA LEU A 114 -5.26 -15.05 4.66
C LEU A 114 -6.04 -13.97 3.88
N VAL A 115 -5.64 -12.72 4.08
CA VAL A 115 -6.17 -11.56 3.36
C VAL A 115 -5.01 -10.90 2.63
N PHE A 116 -5.13 -10.83 1.30
CA PHE A 116 -4.23 -10.07 0.44
C PHE A 116 -5.03 -8.93 -0.19
N ILE A 117 -4.58 -7.70 0.02
CA ILE A 117 -5.25 -6.49 -0.48
C ILE A 117 -4.25 -5.69 -1.30
N ASN A 118 -4.60 -5.40 -2.53
CA ASN A 118 -3.88 -4.48 -3.40
C ASN A 118 -4.71 -3.21 -3.60
N GLU A 119 -4.12 -2.21 -4.25
CA GLU A 119 -4.84 -0.99 -4.62
C GLU A 119 -5.34 -0.18 -3.40
N VAL A 120 -4.57 -0.22 -2.30
CA VAL A 120 -4.91 0.51 -1.06
C VAL A 120 -4.15 1.83 -1.03
N GLY A 121 -4.34 2.64 -2.06
CA GLY A 121 -3.66 3.93 -2.24
C GLY A 121 -4.62 5.07 -2.58
N LEU A 122 -4.08 6.09 -3.24
CA LEU A 122 -4.86 7.19 -3.78
C LEU A 122 -5.41 6.81 -5.16
N ASP A 123 -4.53 6.40 -6.05
CA ASP A 123 -4.77 5.87 -7.39
C ASP A 123 -3.64 4.85 -7.68
N PRO A 124 -4.01 3.57 -7.57
CA PRO A 124 -5.34 3.00 -7.34
C PRO A 124 -5.77 3.00 -5.85
N GLY A 125 -7.06 3.25 -5.61
CA GLY A 125 -7.69 3.09 -4.30
C GLY A 125 -8.80 4.09 -4.02
N ILE A 126 -8.49 5.27 -3.49
CA ILE A 126 -9.49 6.30 -3.13
C ILE A 126 -10.30 6.77 -4.36
N ASP A 127 -9.65 6.88 -5.50
CA ASP A 127 -10.29 7.19 -6.78
C ASP A 127 -11.44 6.22 -7.13
N HIS A 128 -11.24 4.92 -6.89
CA HIS A 128 -12.26 3.90 -7.09
C HIS A 128 -13.44 4.08 -6.13
N PHE A 129 -13.19 4.42 -4.86
CA PHE A 129 -14.29 4.68 -3.91
C PHE A 129 -15.12 5.90 -4.34
N PHE A 130 -14.49 6.97 -4.80
CA PHE A 130 -15.20 8.12 -5.35
C PHE A 130 -15.99 7.76 -6.61
N SER A 131 -15.42 6.96 -7.49
CA SER A 131 -16.12 6.46 -8.68
C SER A 131 -17.37 5.67 -8.31
N HIS A 132 -17.27 4.77 -7.33
CA HIS A 132 -18.43 4.01 -6.83
C HIS A 132 -19.52 4.91 -6.24
N LEU A 133 -19.16 5.95 -5.49
CA LEU A 133 -20.12 6.90 -4.93
C LEU A 133 -20.85 7.66 -6.06
N LEU A 134 -20.11 8.20 -7.02
CA LEU A 134 -20.68 8.91 -8.17
C LEU A 134 -21.62 8.03 -9.00
N VAL A 135 -21.21 6.80 -9.30
CA VAL A 135 -22.05 5.84 -10.03
C VAL A 135 -23.30 5.46 -9.23
N SER A 136 -23.16 5.29 -7.91
CA SER A 136 -24.31 5.02 -7.04
C SER A 136 -25.32 6.16 -7.04
N ASP A 137 -24.86 7.40 -6.97
CA ASP A 137 -25.76 8.56 -7.00
C ASP A 137 -26.37 8.75 -8.39
N LEU A 138 -25.61 8.55 -9.45
CA LEU A 138 -26.11 8.61 -10.81
C LEU A 138 -27.23 7.58 -11.06
N LYS A 139 -27.10 6.35 -10.59
CA LYS A 139 -28.13 5.30 -10.71
C LYS A 139 -29.47 5.67 -10.10
N LYS A 140 -29.50 6.58 -9.12
CA LYS A 140 -30.74 7.06 -8.49
C LYS A 140 -31.54 8.01 -9.37
N ILE A 141 -30.89 8.69 -10.31
CA ILE A 141 -31.48 9.75 -11.15
C ILE A 141 -31.46 9.43 -12.64
N SER A 142 -30.73 8.40 -13.06
CA SER A 142 -30.61 8.00 -14.46
C SER A 142 -31.75 7.05 -14.87
N THR A 143 -32.09 7.10 -16.17
CA THR A 143 -32.99 6.19 -16.85
C THR A 143 -32.24 5.43 -17.94
N GLU A 144 -32.87 4.45 -18.59
CA GLU A 144 -32.27 3.70 -19.70
C GLU A 144 -31.87 4.59 -20.90
N LYS A 145 -32.42 5.80 -20.97
CA LYS A 145 -32.12 6.77 -22.04
C LYS A 145 -31.08 7.82 -21.61
N THR A 146 -30.56 7.73 -20.40
CA THR A 146 -29.59 8.71 -19.89
C THR A 146 -28.21 8.41 -20.47
N GLU A 147 -27.67 9.34 -21.26
CA GLU A 147 -26.28 9.30 -21.67
C GLU A 147 -25.39 9.79 -20.53
N VAL A 148 -24.31 9.08 -20.24
CA VAL A 148 -23.41 9.36 -19.15
C VAL A 148 -21.99 9.52 -19.65
N VAL A 149 -21.36 10.63 -19.32
CA VAL A 149 -19.93 10.83 -19.48
C VAL A 149 -19.29 10.82 -18.11
N TYR A 150 -18.34 9.92 -17.89
CA TYR A 150 -17.57 9.82 -16.67
C TYR A 150 -16.11 10.17 -16.95
N GLU A 151 -15.55 11.07 -16.15
CA GLU A 151 -14.16 11.47 -16.25
C GLU A 151 -13.51 11.42 -14.86
N SER A 152 -12.31 10.89 -14.79
CA SER A 152 -11.50 10.83 -13.58
C SER A 152 -10.08 11.29 -13.85
N TYR A 153 -9.57 12.17 -13.01
CA TYR A 153 -8.24 12.72 -13.14
C TYR A 153 -7.46 12.53 -11.85
N CYS A 154 -6.29 11.93 -11.95
CA CYS A 154 -5.34 11.83 -10.86
C CYS A 154 -3.95 12.18 -11.38
N GLY A 155 -3.20 13.01 -10.67
CA GLY A 155 -1.89 13.42 -11.09
C GLY A 155 -1.12 14.20 -10.04
N GLY A 156 0.19 14.36 -10.28
CA GLY A 156 1.08 15.17 -9.47
C GLY A 156 1.43 16.47 -10.16
N PHE A 157 1.46 17.57 -9.40
CA PHE A 157 1.94 18.86 -9.89
C PHE A 157 3.37 19.11 -9.38
N PRO A 158 4.28 19.68 -10.21
CA PRO A 158 5.61 20.05 -9.74
C PRO A 158 5.51 21.20 -8.71
N ALA A 159 6.25 21.04 -7.59
CA ALA A 159 6.33 22.11 -6.58
C ALA A 159 7.00 23.38 -7.14
N ILE A 160 7.90 23.21 -8.09
CA ILE A 160 8.47 24.32 -8.87
C ILE A 160 7.76 24.30 -10.23
N PRO A 161 6.99 25.35 -10.59
CA PRO A 161 6.30 25.40 -11.86
C PRO A 161 7.24 25.25 -13.05
N ASN A 162 6.78 24.57 -14.09
CA ASN A 162 7.44 24.48 -15.39
C ASN A 162 6.42 24.68 -16.52
N ASP A 163 6.87 24.92 -17.73
CA ASP A 163 6.01 25.19 -18.89
C ASP A 163 5.10 24.01 -19.22
N PHE A 164 5.56 22.78 -18.94
CA PHE A 164 4.80 21.55 -19.15
C PHE A 164 3.73 21.33 -18.07
N LYS A 165 3.79 22.04 -16.94
CA LYS A 165 2.87 21.92 -15.78
C LYS A 165 2.74 20.52 -15.21
N TYR A 166 3.72 19.65 -15.47
CA TYR A 166 3.76 18.26 -15.03
C TYR A 166 5.19 17.82 -14.74
N LYS A 167 5.33 16.85 -13.84
CA LYS A 167 6.59 16.17 -13.56
C LYS A 167 6.32 14.72 -13.18
N PHE A 168 7.03 13.79 -13.80
CA PHE A 168 7.00 12.40 -13.36
C PHE A 168 7.53 12.30 -11.93
N SER A 169 6.68 11.94 -11.00
CA SER A 169 7.01 11.75 -9.58
C SER A 169 6.99 10.29 -9.14
N TRP A 170 6.61 9.40 -10.04
CA TRP A 170 6.58 7.95 -9.90
C TRP A 170 7.13 7.27 -11.16
N SER A 171 7.22 5.93 -11.14
CA SER A 171 7.71 5.17 -12.29
C SER A 171 6.70 5.22 -13.45
N PRO A 172 7.08 5.76 -14.62
CA PRO A 172 6.20 5.77 -15.80
C PRO A 172 5.79 4.38 -16.29
N ALA A 173 6.60 3.36 -15.98
CA ALA A 173 6.30 1.96 -16.35
C ALA A 173 5.19 1.33 -15.50
N GLY A 174 4.65 2.03 -14.51
CA GLY A 174 3.57 1.57 -13.66
C GLY A 174 2.22 2.18 -14.01
N VAL A 175 2.16 2.95 -15.09
CA VAL A 175 0.95 3.64 -15.57
C VAL A 175 0.42 2.98 -16.82
#